data_408390d5502bf27353d36834f0b9940b
#
_entry.id   408390d5502bf27353d36834f0b9940b
#
_cell.length_a   1.000
_cell.length_b   1.000
_cell.length_c   1.000
_cell.angle_alpha   90.00
_cell.angle_beta   90.00
_cell.angle_gamma   90.00
#
_symmetry.space_group_name_H-M   'P 1'
#
loop_
_entity.id
_entity.type
_entity.pdbx_description
1 polymer ?
#
loop_
_entity_poly.entity_id
_entity_poly.type
_entity_poly.pdbx_seq_one_letter_code
_entity_poly.pdbx_strand_id
1 'polypeptide(L)'
;MTHVLYELVKNPEQLDKLREELAPHVTDGVVDYRKIQGLVHLNGIINETLRLHPPVPTALHRLTPPEGINVGGRHIPGGMTVWASQYVLGRSERIYPRANDFVPERWSSMPELVVDKGAFSPFSAGKAFPSKKE
;
A
#
# COMPACT_ATOMS: atom_id res chain seq x y z
N MET A 1 -0.40 -8.02 9.89
CA MET A 1 -1.04 -9.33 9.64
C MET A 1 -2.53 -9.36 10.00
N THR A 2 -2.96 -8.83 11.15
CA THR A 2 -4.37 -8.83 11.61
C THR A 2 -5.35 -8.25 10.58
N HIS A 3 -5.03 -7.13 9.93
CA HIS A 3 -5.91 -6.51 8.93
C HIS A 3 -6.08 -7.34 7.65
N VAL A 4 -5.08 -8.13 7.25
CA VAL A 4 -5.23 -9.07 6.12
C VAL A 4 -6.32 -10.10 6.44
N LEU A 5 -6.26 -10.72 7.63
CA LEU A 5 -7.27 -11.68 8.05
C LEU A 5 -8.66 -11.04 8.19
N TYR A 6 -8.71 -9.81 8.74
CA TYR A 6 -9.95 -9.06 8.85
C TYR A 6 -10.61 -8.81 7.48
N GLU A 7 -9.85 -8.35 6.49
CA GLU A 7 -10.38 -8.10 5.15
C GLU A 7 -10.78 -9.40 4.45
N LEU A 8 -10.04 -10.49 4.61
CA LEU A 8 -10.38 -11.78 4.02
C LEU A 8 -11.66 -12.39 4.64
N VAL A 9 -11.89 -12.18 5.94
CA VAL A 9 -13.17 -12.63 6.57
C VAL A 9 -14.36 -11.82 6.06
N LYS A 10 -14.17 -10.51 5.78
CA LYS A 10 -15.22 -9.66 5.22
C LYS A 10 -15.51 -9.91 3.75
N ASN A 11 -14.53 -10.42 3.02
CA ASN A 11 -14.57 -10.63 1.57
C ASN A 11 -14.24 -12.10 1.25
N PRO A 12 -15.15 -13.05 1.52
CA PRO A 12 -14.87 -14.49 1.39
C PRO A 12 -14.49 -14.90 -0.03
N GLU A 13 -15.00 -14.21 -1.06
CA GLU A 13 -14.62 -14.45 -2.46
C GLU A 13 -13.13 -14.19 -2.72
N GLN A 14 -12.52 -13.24 -2.02
CA GLN A 14 -11.10 -12.96 -2.11
C GLN A 14 -10.25 -14.04 -1.39
N LEU A 15 -10.81 -14.59 -0.30
CA LEU A 15 -10.20 -15.71 0.40
C LEU A 15 -10.21 -16.98 -0.46
N ASP A 16 -11.29 -17.25 -1.18
CA ASP A 16 -11.41 -18.44 -2.03
C ASP A 16 -10.43 -18.35 -3.22
N LYS A 17 -10.35 -17.20 -3.89
CA LYS A 17 -9.33 -16.95 -4.92
C LYS A 17 -7.90 -17.14 -4.40
N LEU A 18 -7.62 -16.67 -3.18
CA LEU A 18 -6.31 -16.86 -2.55
C LEU A 18 -6.01 -18.33 -2.30
N ARG A 19 -7.00 -19.09 -1.83
CA ARG A 19 -6.85 -20.55 -1.61
C ARG A 19 -6.59 -21.29 -2.92
N GLU A 20 -7.31 -20.93 -3.98
CA GLU A 20 -7.10 -21.50 -5.32
C GLU A 20 -5.69 -21.21 -5.83
N GLU A 21 -5.21 -19.95 -5.67
CA GLU A 21 -3.86 -19.56 -6.09
C GLU A 21 -2.78 -20.27 -5.28
N LEU A 22 -2.99 -20.50 -3.98
CA LEU A 22 -2.01 -21.14 -3.10
C LEU A 22 -2.00 -22.67 -3.20
N ALA A 23 -3.12 -23.31 -3.54
CA ALA A 23 -3.27 -24.76 -3.51
C ALA A 23 -2.15 -25.53 -4.24
N PRO A 24 -1.68 -25.13 -5.45
CA PRO A 24 -0.58 -25.83 -6.16
C PRO A 24 0.77 -25.71 -5.45
N HIS A 25 0.91 -24.80 -4.49
CA HIS A 25 2.18 -24.48 -3.81
C HIS A 25 2.25 -25.02 -2.39
N VAL A 26 1.20 -25.75 -1.95
CA VAL A 26 1.13 -26.40 -0.63
C VAL A 26 1.39 -27.88 -0.80
N THR A 27 2.43 -28.41 -0.17
CA THR A 27 2.75 -29.84 -0.15
C THR A 27 2.85 -30.28 1.31
N ASP A 28 2.07 -31.28 1.70
CA ASP A 28 2.03 -31.81 3.07
C ASP A 28 1.84 -30.73 4.16
N GLY A 29 1.03 -29.70 3.87
CA GLY A 29 0.78 -28.59 4.77
C GLY A 29 1.93 -27.59 4.89
N VAL A 30 2.99 -27.75 4.09
CA VAL A 30 4.15 -26.84 4.05
C VAL A 30 4.10 -26.00 2.78
N VAL A 31 4.34 -24.69 2.93
CA VAL A 31 4.41 -23.73 1.83
C VAL A 31 5.86 -23.33 1.60
N ASP A 32 6.38 -23.52 0.39
CA ASP A 32 7.66 -22.96 0.00
C ASP A 32 7.53 -21.47 -0.29
N TYR A 33 8.04 -20.64 0.62
CA TYR A 33 8.00 -19.19 0.52
C TYR A 33 8.54 -18.66 -0.83
N ARG A 34 9.58 -19.30 -1.39
CA ARG A 34 10.19 -18.86 -2.65
C ARG A 34 9.21 -18.99 -3.84
N LYS A 35 8.32 -19.99 -3.78
CA LYS A 35 7.34 -20.24 -4.84
C LYS A 35 6.15 -19.29 -4.80
N ILE A 36 5.82 -18.74 -3.62
CA ILE A 36 4.65 -17.89 -3.44
C ILE A 36 4.93 -16.38 -3.56
N GLN A 37 6.20 -15.95 -3.55
CA GLN A 37 6.57 -14.52 -3.61
C GLN A 37 6.00 -13.77 -4.82
N GLY A 38 5.89 -14.47 -5.97
CA GLY A 38 5.42 -13.91 -7.23
C GLY A 38 3.91 -14.06 -7.47
N LEU A 39 3.15 -14.62 -6.53
CA LEU A 39 1.72 -14.86 -6.72
C LEU A 39 0.96 -13.55 -6.80
N VAL A 40 0.17 -13.41 -7.85
CA VAL A 40 -0.43 -12.13 -8.24
C VAL A 40 -1.51 -11.71 -7.26
N HIS A 41 -2.42 -12.63 -6.93
CA HIS A 41 -3.54 -12.33 -6.02
C HIS A 41 -3.09 -12.14 -4.58
N LEU A 42 -2.14 -12.97 -4.12
CA LEU A 42 -1.52 -12.80 -2.79
C LEU A 42 -0.89 -11.41 -2.64
N ASN A 43 -0.09 -10.97 -3.62
CA ASN A 43 0.52 -9.64 -3.60
C ASN A 43 -0.54 -8.52 -3.70
N GLY A 44 -1.60 -8.74 -4.47
CA GLY A 44 -2.74 -7.85 -4.55
C GLY A 44 -3.41 -7.64 -3.18
N ILE A 45 -3.69 -8.72 -2.47
CA ILE A 45 -4.25 -8.69 -1.10
C ILE A 45 -3.34 -7.93 -0.15
N ILE A 46 -2.03 -8.18 -0.19
CA ILE A 46 -1.07 -7.49 0.67
C ILE A 46 -1.06 -5.99 0.39
N ASN A 47 -0.94 -5.60 -0.88
CA ASN A 47 -0.91 -4.19 -1.29
C ASN A 47 -2.22 -3.47 -0.96
N GLU A 48 -3.36 -4.10 -1.20
CA GLU A 48 -4.66 -3.54 -0.89
C GLU A 48 -4.88 -3.36 0.61
N THR A 49 -4.42 -4.32 1.40
CA THR A 49 -4.43 -4.20 2.86
C THR A 49 -3.54 -3.06 3.33
N LEU A 50 -2.34 -2.91 2.78
CA LEU A 50 -1.42 -1.81 3.11
C LEU A 50 -1.99 -0.44 2.69
N ARG A 51 -2.76 -0.39 1.60
CA ARG A 51 -3.45 0.83 1.17
C ARG A 51 -4.54 1.24 2.16
N LEU A 52 -5.42 0.29 2.52
CA LEU A 52 -6.54 0.54 3.44
C LEU A 52 -6.10 0.68 4.89
N HIS A 53 -5.11 -0.08 5.31
CA HIS A 53 -4.64 -0.16 6.68
C HIS A 53 -3.12 0.06 6.74
N PRO A 54 -2.64 1.26 6.39
CA PRO A 54 -1.22 1.55 6.39
C PRO A 54 -0.61 1.40 7.78
N PRO A 55 0.64 0.90 7.91
CA PRO A 55 1.30 0.71 9.21
C PRO A 55 1.46 2.01 9.99
N VAL A 56 1.61 3.14 9.27
CA VAL A 56 1.67 4.49 9.84
C VAL A 56 0.52 5.30 9.23
N PRO A 57 -0.69 5.23 9.81
CA PRO A 57 -1.88 5.82 9.21
C PRO A 57 -1.87 7.35 9.21
N THR A 58 -1.30 7.97 10.24
CA THR A 58 -1.28 9.42 10.40
C THR A 58 -0.31 10.06 9.41
N ALA A 59 0.97 9.99 9.70
CA ALA A 59 2.07 10.41 8.82
C ALA A 59 3.43 10.33 9.50
N LEU A 60 4.49 10.40 8.69
CA LEU A 60 5.83 10.73 9.17
C LEU A 60 6.07 12.22 8.97
N HIS A 61 6.38 12.94 10.04
CA HIS A 61 6.70 14.36 10.00
C HIS A 61 7.98 14.60 9.17
N ARG A 62 7.97 15.64 8.36
CA ARG A 62 9.13 16.12 7.59
C ARG A 62 9.32 17.59 7.87
N LEU A 63 10.57 18.01 8.02
CA LEU A 63 10.94 19.43 8.09
C LEU A 63 11.26 19.92 6.69
N THR A 64 10.68 21.04 6.28
CA THR A 64 11.02 21.66 5.00
C THR A 64 12.46 22.20 5.05
N PRO A 65 13.22 22.10 3.94
CA PRO A 65 14.58 22.64 3.86
C PRO A 65 14.55 24.17 4.02
N PRO A 66 15.71 24.80 4.32
CA PRO A 66 15.77 26.25 4.59
C PRO A 66 15.17 27.13 3.48
N GLU A 67 15.31 26.71 2.22
CA GLU A 67 14.78 27.38 1.03
C GLU A 67 13.26 27.16 0.83
N GLY A 68 12.64 26.32 1.64
CA GLY A 68 11.25 25.93 1.48
C GLY A 68 11.03 24.93 0.36
N ILE A 69 9.76 24.60 0.09
CA ILE A 69 9.34 23.70 -1.00
C ILE A 69 8.08 24.24 -1.67
N ASN A 70 7.86 23.87 -2.94
CA ASN A 70 6.61 24.11 -3.63
C ASN A 70 5.78 22.84 -3.70
N VAL A 71 4.53 22.92 -3.20
CA VAL A 71 3.59 21.79 -3.21
C VAL A 71 2.28 22.26 -3.84
N GLY A 72 1.87 21.65 -4.95
CA GLY A 72 0.62 21.98 -5.63
C GLY A 72 0.51 23.46 -6.03
N GLY A 73 1.62 24.08 -6.44
CA GLY A 73 1.69 25.50 -6.82
C GLY A 73 1.74 26.49 -5.64
N ARG A 74 1.82 25.99 -4.39
CA ARG A 74 1.95 26.84 -3.20
C ARG A 74 3.35 26.70 -2.60
N HIS A 75 3.97 27.84 -2.30
CA HIS A 75 5.23 27.87 -1.58
C HIS A 75 5.02 27.62 -0.07
N ILE A 76 5.76 26.68 0.49
CA ILE A 76 5.81 26.39 1.93
C ILE A 76 7.19 26.84 2.41
N PRO A 77 7.27 27.79 3.38
CA PRO A 77 8.54 28.28 3.90
C PRO A 77 9.43 27.20 4.50
N GLY A 78 10.73 27.49 4.63
CA GLY A 78 11.68 26.63 5.30
C GLY A 78 11.41 26.52 6.81
N GLY A 79 11.83 25.41 7.40
CA GLY A 79 11.67 25.15 8.83
C GLY A 79 10.24 24.78 9.25
N MET A 80 9.33 24.56 8.32
CA MET A 80 7.95 24.13 8.59
C MET A 80 7.86 22.62 8.70
N THR A 81 7.10 22.12 9.68
CA THR A 81 6.74 20.71 9.78
C THR A 81 5.59 20.40 8.84
N VAL A 82 5.79 19.47 7.93
CA VAL A 82 4.78 18.99 6.97
C VAL A 82 4.60 17.49 7.08
N TRP A 83 3.40 17.02 6.74
CA TRP A 83 3.10 15.58 6.66
C TRP A 83 2.00 15.29 5.65
N ALA A 84 1.96 14.04 5.16
CA ALA A 84 0.89 13.54 4.31
C ALA A 84 0.35 12.22 4.89
N SER A 85 -0.92 12.20 5.26
CA SER A 85 -1.55 11.03 5.87
C SER A 85 -1.74 9.91 4.85
N GLN A 86 -1.11 8.77 5.07
CA GLN A 86 -1.28 7.58 4.23
C GLN A 86 -2.72 7.05 4.27
N TYR A 87 -3.37 7.16 5.42
CA TYR A 87 -4.78 6.77 5.58
C TYR A 87 -5.70 7.59 4.67
N VAL A 88 -5.50 8.91 4.61
CA VAL A 88 -6.28 9.82 3.78
C VAL A 88 -5.99 9.59 2.29
N LEU A 89 -4.71 9.49 1.94
CA LEU A 89 -4.29 9.23 0.55
C LEU A 89 -4.84 7.91 0.03
N GLY A 90 -4.74 6.84 0.83
CA GLY A 90 -5.24 5.52 0.48
C GLY A 90 -6.76 5.46 0.27
N ARG A 91 -7.52 6.43 0.81
CA ARG A 91 -8.99 6.52 0.68
C ARG A 91 -9.47 7.66 -0.22
N SER A 92 -8.57 8.23 -1.00
CA SER A 92 -8.92 9.28 -1.96
C SER A 92 -9.48 8.69 -3.25
N GLU A 93 -10.75 8.94 -3.54
CA GLU A 93 -11.40 8.54 -4.81
C GLU A 93 -10.71 9.14 -6.05
N ARG A 94 -9.99 10.26 -5.89
CA ARG A 94 -9.22 10.89 -6.97
C ARG A 94 -7.98 10.06 -7.35
N ILE A 95 -7.47 9.26 -6.42
CA ILE A 95 -6.26 8.44 -6.59
C ILE A 95 -6.66 6.98 -6.81
N TYR A 96 -7.65 6.51 -6.05
CA TYR A 96 -8.11 5.14 -6.05
C TYR A 96 -9.64 5.10 -6.22
N PRO A 97 -10.16 5.02 -7.45
CA PRO A 97 -11.59 4.76 -7.65
C PRO A 97 -12.05 3.56 -6.82
N ARG A 98 -13.22 3.66 -6.22
CA ARG A 98 -13.72 2.69 -5.23
C ARG A 98 -12.76 2.59 -4.02
N ALA A 99 -12.37 3.74 -3.48
CA ALA A 99 -11.29 3.85 -2.49
C ALA A 99 -11.58 3.14 -1.16
N ASN A 100 -12.85 2.94 -0.80
CA ASN A 100 -13.23 2.28 0.46
C ASN A 100 -13.49 0.77 0.29
N ASP A 101 -13.52 0.27 -0.94
CA ASP A 101 -13.70 -1.15 -1.22
C ASP A 101 -12.36 -1.88 -1.13
N PHE A 102 -12.39 -3.14 -0.68
CA PHE A 102 -11.25 -4.04 -0.72
C PHE A 102 -11.21 -4.75 -2.07
N VAL A 103 -10.39 -4.26 -3.00
CA VAL A 103 -10.27 -4.76 -4.38
C VAL A 103 -8.81 -5.10 -4.69
N PRO A 104 -8.34 -6.30 -4.35
CA PRO A 104 -6.97 -6.77 -4.67
C PRO A 104 -6.63 -6.69 -6.15
N GLU A 105 -7.62 -6.85 -7.02
CA GLU A 105 -7.49 -6.84 -8.46
C GLU A 105 -7.00 -5.50 -9.02
N ARG A 106 -7.11 -4.38 -8.27
CA ARG A 106 -6.53 -3.08 -8.68
C ARG A 106 -5.02 -3.14 -8.89
N TRP A 107 -4.35 -4.10 -8.26
CA TRP A 107 -2.90 -4.29 -8.38
C TRP A 107 -2.51 -5.23 -9.53
N SER A 108 -3.50 -5.77 -10.25
CA SER A 108 -3.28 -6.74 -11.34
C SER A 108 -4.19 -6.51 -12.55
N SER A 109 -5.40 -7.05 -12.51
CA SER A 109 -6.33 -7.09 -13.66
C SER A 109 -7.19 -5.83 -13.82
N MET A 110 -7.23 -4.93 -12.80
CA MET A 110 -7.99 -3.68 -12.81
C MET A 110 -7.10 -2.45 -12.51
N PRO A 111 -5.99 -2.24 -13.29
CA PRO A 111 -5.03 -1.17 -13.03
C PRO A 111 -5.62 0.25 -13.19
N GLU A 112 -6.74 0.41 -13.86
CA GLU A 112 -7.50 1.66 -13.98
C GLU A 112 -8.02 2.15 -12.62
N LEU A 113 -8.12 1.30 -11.63
CA LEU A 113 -8.47 1.66 -10.25
C LEU A 113 -7.28 2.25 -9.44
N VAL A 114 -6.14 2.50 -10.11
CA VAL A 114 -4.98 3.21 -9.55
C VAL A 114 -4.60 4.34 -10.50
N VAL A 115 -5.13 5.53 -10.27
CA VAL A 115 -4.90 6.71 -11.11
C VAL A 115 -3.48 7.25 -10.95
N ASP A 116 -2.97 7.24 -9.72
CA ASP A 116 -1.59 7.66 -9.42
C ASP A 116 -0.86 6.59 -8.60
N LYS A 117 0.02 5.85 -9.28
CA LYS A 117 0.86 4.82 -8.65
C LYS A 117 1.88 5.41 -7.66
N GLY A 118 2.30 6.66 -7.85
CA GLY A 118 3.24 7.35 -6.97
C GLY A 118 2.68 7.64 -5.58
N ALA A 119 1.36 7.66 -5.44
CA ALA A 119 0.68 7.84 -4.16
C ALA A 119 0.77 6.61 -3.24
N PHE A 120 1.11 5.43 -3.77
CA PHE A 120 1.26 4.20 -2.98
C PHE A 120 2.66 4.12 -2.37
N SER A 121 2.78 4.54 -1.12
CA SER A 121 4.03 4.51 -0.38
C SER A 121 3.83 4.06 1.08
N PRO A 122 3.36 2.83 1.32
CA PRO A 122 2.95 2.36 2.66
C PRO A 122 4.09 2.37 3.68
N PHE A 123 5.33 2.34 3.21
CA PHE A 123 6.54 2.44 4.05
C PHE A 123 7.26 3.79 3.90
N SER A 124 6.56 4.82 3.37
CA SER A 124 7.11 6.13 3.06
C SER A 124 8.13 6.10 1.90
N ALA A 125 8.44 7.29 1.39
CA ALA A 125 9.44 7.49 0.33
C ALA A 125 10.42 8.61 0.75
N GLY A 126 11.65 8.58 0.21
CA GLY A 126 12.68 9.61 0.40
C GLY A 126 13.89 9.19 1.22
N LYS A 127 14.85 10.10 1.36
CA LYS A 127 16.18 9.86 1.96
C LYS A 127 16.22 9.60 3.47
N ALA A 128 15.07 9.54 4.15
CA ALA A 128 15.01 9.31 5.59
C ALA A 128 15.13 7.84 6.02
N PHE A 129 15.10 6.89 5.08
CA PHE A 129 15.59 5.55 5.36
C PHE A 129 17.12 5.57 5.33
N PRO A 130 17.80 4.94 6.30
CA PRO A 130 19.25 4.84 6.25
C PRO A 130 19.62 4.19 4.91
N SER A 131 20.15 4.99 3.99
CA SER A 131 20.83 4.45 2.84
C SER A 131 21.86 3.45 3.39
N LYS A 132 21.88 2.22 2.85
CA LYS A 132 22.99 1.31 3.12
C LYS A 132 24.27 2.13 3.00
N LYS A 133 25.02 2.24 4.10
CA LYS A 133 26.40 2.72 4.02
C LYS A 133 27.10 1.73 3.10
N GLU A 134 27.59 2.22 1.97
CA GLU A 134 28.55 1.52 1.14
C GLU A 134 29.80 1.22 1.96
#